data_44b4551af54d809aee556466254d96b4
#
_entry.id   44b4551af54d809aee556466254d96b4
#
_cell.length_a   1.000
_cell.length_b   1.000
_cell.length_c   1.000
_cell.angle_alpha   90.00
_cell.angle_beta   90.00
_cell.angle_gamma   90.00
#
_symmetry.space_group_name_H-M   'P 1'
#
loop_
_entity.id
_entity.type
_entity.pdbx_description
1 polymer ?
#
loop_
_entity_poly.entity_id
_entity_poly.type
_entity_poly.pdbx_seq_one_letter_code
_entity_poly.pdbx_strand_id
1 'polypeptide(L)'
;CAYAVDEQTDTTGRHIVNNKAQQHDQRRMMRISILAIGGVLTMATLMISGCTQSPTQVGTDPTEKNQRTLTRYRFARVLMGSRCEILLEAPSEPEAAGAAGMAFDEIRRIELVLSDYNPDAEAMRVMRLAPGLEHPISGTLLEVLLVARDIHIASAGAFDPTVGAYTHLWRAAARNGQVPTRQALDVAQAQVGFDHLTINPLRRTVRFDRPGMILDFGGIGKGYAAQAGIELLRELGYRVACIDMGGDLQLGDPPSDSPRGWRVEIITGIDQTRTRYLHNTGIATSGDLERYYEHEGVRYSHIIDPRTGLGITERRAATVIAPDATIADALASVISVTGKPNDPQLVEAYPGAECTLVVRPLDDD
;
A
#
# COMPACT_ATOMS: atom_id res chain seq x y z
N CYS A 1 -0.12 28.11 5.19
CA CYS A 1 0.43 28.85 4.05
C CYS A 1 -0.41 28.62 2.82
N ALA A 2 -0.94 29.71 2.26
CA ALA A 2 -1.77 29.70 1.05
C ALA A 2 -0.92 29.24 -0.14
N TYR A 3 -1.37 28.22 -0.86
CA TYR A 3 -0.81 27.84 -2.13
C TYR A 3 -1.33 28.81 -3.20
N ALA A 4 -0.45 29.64 -3.73
CA ALA A 4 -0.69 30.38 -4.98
C ALA A 4 -0.42 29.41 -6.13
N VAL A 5 -1.44 29.10 -6.90
CA VAL A 5 -1.32 28.41 -8.18
C VAL A 5 -0.98 29.46 -9.23
N ASP A 6 0.24 29.42 -9.73
CA ASP A 6 0.65 30.24 -10.88
C ASP A 6 0.18 29.49 -12.15
N GLU A 7 -0.94 29.94 -12.72
CA GLU A 7 -1.45 29.43 -13.99
C GLU A 7 -0.69 30.10 -15.13
N GLN A 8 0.22 29.40 -15.77
CA GLN A 8 0.77 29.78 -17.07
C GLN A 8 0.17 28.88 -18.15
N THR A 9 -0.46 29.52 -19.13
CA THR A 9 -0.92 28.87 -20.36
C THR A 9 0.17 28.93 -21.43
N ASP A 10 0.41 27.82 -22.13
CA ASP A 10 1.28 27.77 -23.30
C ASP A 10 0.57 28.38 -24.55
N THR A 11 1.31 28.56 -25.64
CA THR A 11 0.81 29.09 -26.88
C THR A 11 -0.22 28.20 -27.60
N THR A 12 -0.59 27.06 -27.04
CA THR A 12 -1.59 26.10 -27.56
C THR A 12 -2.84 25.99 -26.69
N GLY A 13 -2.97 26.77 -25.60
CA GLY A 13 -4.16 26.83 -24.76
C GLY A 13 -4.34 25.65 -23.80
N ARG A 14 -3.26 24.95 -23.44
CA ARG A 14 -3.30 23.87 -22.43
C ARG A 14 -2.81 24.37 -21.08
N HIS A 15 -3.57 24.06 -20.02
CA HIS A 15 -3.16 24.34 -18.65
C HIS A 15 -2.02 23.40 -18.23
N ILE A 16 -0.86 23.98 -17.87
CA ILE A 16 0.28 23.24 -17.32
C ILE A 16 0.32 23.51 -15.82
N VAL A 17 -0.01 22.51 -15.01
CA VAL A 17 0.16 22.57 -13.56
C VAL A 17 1.60 22.17 -13.22
N ASN A 18 2.42 23.16 -12.84
CA ASN A 18 3.82 22.94 -12.50
C ASN A 18 3.97 22.76 -10.99
N ASN A 19 4.02 21.51 -10.54
CA ASN A 19 4.06 21.14 -9.12
C ASN A 19 5.51 20.95 -8.64
N LYS A 20 6.30 22.04 -8.61
CA LYS A 20 7.71 22.01 -8.15
C LYS A 20 7.86 21.82 -6.63
N ALA A 21 6.82 22.07 -5.84
CA ALA A 21 6.87 21.93 -4.37
C ALA A 21 6.83 20.45 -3.92
N GLN A 22 6.18 19.56 -4.68
CA GLN A 22 6.12 18.14 -4.33
C GLN A 22 7.45 17.38 -4.51
N GLN A 23 8.38 17.88 -5.30
CA GLN A 23 9.64 17.17 -5.56
C GLN A 23 10.72 17.37 -4.49
N HIS A 24 10.62 18.41 -3.65
CA HIS A 24 11.65 18.71 -2.65
C HIS A 24 11.41 18.06 -1.29
N ASP A 25 10.14 17.82 -0.93
CA ASP A 25 9.77 17.27 0.39
C ASP A 25 9.74 15.72 0.39
N GLN A 26 9.47 15.08 -0.75
CA GLN A 26 9.56 13.62 -0.87
C GLN A 26 10.98 13.03 -0.66
N ARG A 27 12.02 13.87 -0.66
CA ARG A 27 13.39 13.41 -0.47
C ARG A 27 13.82 13.30 1.00
N ARG A 28 13.03 13.80 1.93
CA ARG A 28 13.41 13.86 3.36
C ARG A 28 12.71 12.83 4.24
N MET A 29 11.61 12.24 3.81
CA MET A 29 10.87 11.29 4.64
C MET A 29 10.64 9.97 3.90
N MET A 30 10.91 8.91 4.59
CA MET A 30 10.74 7.50 4.21
C MET A 30 11.69 7.01 3.12
N ARG A 31 12.98 6.98 3.42
CA ARG A 31 13.93 6.15 2.68
C ARG A 31 13.74 4.68 3.06
N ILE A 32 12.76 4.03 2.49
CA ILE A 32 12.85 2.59 2.27
C ILE A 32 13.79 2.45 1.07
N SER A 33 15.10 2.48 1.35
CA SER A 33 16.11 2.36 0.30
C SER A 33 16.41 0.89 0.09
N ILE A 34 15.89 0.34 -1.00
CA ILE A 34 16.39 -0.92 -1.54
C ILE A 34 17.66 -0.57 -2.33
N LEU A 35 18.82 -0.65 -1.68
CA LEU A 35 20.11 -0.42 -2.34
C LEU A 35 20.49 -1.65 -3.16
N ALA A 36 20.45 -1.53 -4.49
CA ALA A 36 21.12 -2.46 -5.38
C ALA A 36 22.61 -2.10 -5.43
N ILE A 37 23.47 -2.99 -5.00
CA ILE A 37 24.93 -2.86 -5.16
C ILE A 37 25.25 -3.23 -6.60
N GLY A 38 25.46 -2.24 -7.46
CA GLY A 38 26.01 -2.42 -8.80
C GLY A 38 27.53 -2.63 -8.73
N GLY A 39 27.98 -3.85 -9.00
CA GLY A 39 29.42 -4.13 -9.17
C GLY A 39 29.93 -3.56 -10.49
N VAL A 40 30.95 -2.72 -10.42
CA VAL A 40 31.71 -2.21 -11.57
C VAL A 40 32.62 -3.34 -12.06
N LEU A 41 32.40 -3.84 -13.28
CA LEU A 41 33.29 -4.79 -13.95
C LEU A 41 34.28 -3.99 -14.77
N THR A 42 35.54 -3.96 -14.30
CA THR A 42 36.69 -3.45 -15.06
C THR A 42 37.11 -4.49 -16.11
N MET A 43 37.03 -4.13 -17.40
CA MET A 43 37.64 -4.89 -18.51
C MET A 43 39.17 -4.84 -18.43
N ALA A 44 39.77 -6.02 -18.27
CA ALA A 44 41.17 -6.21 -18.57
C ALA A 44 41.27 -7.03 -19.87
N THR A 45 41.74 -6.38 -20.93
CA THR A 45 42.05 -7.02 -22.21
C THR A 45 43.41 -7.68 -22.13
N LEU A 46 43.47 -9.00 -22.25
CA LEU A 46 44.74 -9.72 -22.42
C LEU A 46 44.74 -10.42 -23.78
N MET A 47 45.63 -10.00 -24.66
CA MET A 47 45.97 -10.69 -25.90
C MET A 47 46.92 -11.82 -25.60
N ILE A 48 46.64 -13.05 -26.04
CA ILE A 48 47.63 -14.12 -26.16
C ILE A 48 47.39 -14.87 -27.47
N SER A 49 48.50 -14.98 -28.24
CA SER A 49 48.63 -15.65 -29.52
C SER A 49 48.60 -17.18 -29.43
N GLY A 50 47.99 -17.74 -30.39
CA GLY A 50 48.14 -18.96 -31.15
C GLY A 50 48.75 -20.22 -30.53
N CYS A 51 47.94 -21.31 -30.65
CA CYS A 51 48.46 -22.63 -31.08
C CYS A 51 47.28 -23.49 -31.52
N THR A 52 47.36 -23.97 -32.76
CA THR A 52 46.42 -24.89 -33.40
C THR A 52 46.63 -26.31 -32.86
N GLN A 53 45.57 -26.92 -32.30
CA GLN A 53 45.41 -28.37 -32.16
C GLN A 53 43.98 -28.78 -32.49
N SER A 54 43.85 -29.84 -33.29
CA SER A 54 42.62 -30.42 -33.82
C SER A 54 41.65 -30.91 -32.73
N PRO A 55 40.34 -30.92 -33.00
CA PRO A 55 39.34 -31.16 -31.97
C PRO A 55 39.14 -32.65 -31.68
N THR A 56 39.41 -33.04 -30.44
CA THR A 56 38.86 -34.27 -29.87
C THR A 56 37.42 -34.00 -29.52
N GLN A 57 36.46 -34.73 -30.09
CA GLN A 57 35.05 -34.68 -29.71
C GLN A 57 34.93 -35.14 -28.26
N VAL A 58 34.72 -34.18 -27.37
CA VAL A 58 34.23 -34.44 -26.01
C VAL A 58 32.72 -34.46 -26.08
N GLY A 59 32.12 -35.58 -25.71
CA GLY A 59 30.68 -35.74 -25.64
C GLY A 59 30.07 -34.68 -24.73
N THR A 60 29.11 -33.91 -25.25
CA THR A 60 28.31 -33.00 -24.48
C THR A 60 27.39 -33.79 -23.55
N ASP A 61 27.65 -33.69 -22.25
CA ASP A 61 26.78 -34.18 -21.20
C ASP A 61 25.41 -33.43 -21.31
N PRO A 62 24.26 -34.12 -21.49
CA PRO A 62 22.97 -33.48 -21.64
C PRO A 62 22.43 -32.85 -20.33
N THR A 63 23.22 -32.80 -19.27
CA THR A 63 22.79 -32.33 -17.93
C THR A 63 23.28 -30.92 -17.58
N GLU A 64 23.91 -30.16 -18.47
CA GLU A 64 24.05 -28.72 -18.27
C GLU A 64 22.66 -28.07 -18.38
N LYS A 65 21.94 -28.05 -17.26
CA LYS A 65 20.80 -27.13 -17.06
C LYS A 65 21.34 -25.74 -17.35
N ASN A 66 20.94 -25.19 -18.48
CA ASN A 66 21.17 -23.81 -18.88
C ASN A 66 20.58 -22.91 -17.78
N GLN A 67 21.33 -22.63 -16.72
CA GLN A 67 20.93 -21.67 -15.67
C GLN A 67 20.95 -20.30 -16.33
N ARG A 68 19.81 -19.90 -16.89
CA ARG A 68 19.63 -18.53 -17.36
C ARG A 68 19.94 -17.60 -16.19
N THR A 69 20.95 -16.75 -16.36
CA THR A 69 21.27 -15.72 -15.37
C THR A 69 20.07 -14.81 -15.20
N LEU A 70 19.52 -14.75 -14.01
CA LEU A 70 18.43 -13.83 -13.69
C LEU A 70 18.99 -12.45 -13.36
N THR A 71 18.36 -11.43 -13.89
CA THR A 71 18.69 -10.01 -13.63
C THR A 71 17.49 -9.36 -12.98
N ARG A 72 17.76 -8.46 -12.01
CA ARG A 72 16.70 -7.70 -11.34
C ARG A 72 16.34 -6.46 -12.13
N TYR A 73 15.05 -6.32 -12.43
CA TYR A 73 14.46 -5.18 -13.14
C TYR A 73 13.53 -4.42 -12.22
N ARG A 74 13.38 -3.10 -12.48
CA ARG A 74 12.53 -2.20 -11.72
C ARG A 74 11.61 -1.46 -12.68
N PHE A 75 10.30 -1.46 -12.36
CA PHE A 75 9.28 -0.72 -13.08
C PHE A 75 8.46 0.10 -12.10
N ALA A 76 7.96 1.27 -12.53
CA ALA A 76 7.13 2.13 -11.70
C ALA A 76 5.96 2.72 -12.48
N ARG A 77 4.80 2.84 -11.81
CA ARG A 77 3.60 3.54 -12.29
C ARG A 77 2.95 4.31 -11.12
N VAL A 78 2.04 5.22 -11.43
CA VAL A 78 1.16 5.82 -10.42
C VAL A 78 -0.16 5.06 -10.43
N LEU A 79 -0.51 4.41 -9.33
CA LEU A 79 -1.74 3.63 -9.13
C LEU A 79 -2.26 3.87 -7.71
N MET A 80 -3.57 3.84 -7.52
CA MET A 80 -4.22 4.07 -6.22
C MET A 80 -3.74 5.35 -5.52
N GLY A 81 -3.48 6.42 -6.31
CA GLY A 81 -3.02 7.71 -5.80
C GLY A 81 -1.59 7.73 -5.25
N SER A 82 -0.80 6.68 -5.44
CA SER A 82 0.59 6.59 -4.96
C SER A 82 1.53 6.03 -6.03
N ARG A 83 2.84 6.16 -5.79
CA ARG A 83 3.84 5.49 -6.62
C ARG A 83 3.81 3.99 -6.31
N CYS A 84 3.57 3.19 -7.34
CA CYS A 84 3.68 1.74 -7.31
C CYS A 84 4.97 1.33 -8.01
N GLU A 85 5.86 0.60 -7.31
CA GLU A 85 7.07 0.03 -7.86
C GLU A 85 7.02 -1.50 -7.83
N ILE A 86 7.47 -2.13 -8.92
CA ILE A 86 7.64 -3.57 -9.03
C ILE A 86 9.11 -3.86 -9.32
N LEU A 87 9.73 -4.64 -8.44
CA LEU A 87 11.05 -5.23 -8.65
C LEU A 87 10.86 -6.72 -8.86
N LEU A 88 11.47 -7.29 -9.90
CA LEU A 88 11.46 -8.74 -10.11
C LEU A 88 12.72 -9.21 -10.80
N GLU A 89 13.09 -10.48 -10.59
CA GLU A 89 14.19 -11.13 -11.30
C GLU A 89 13.64 -11.93 -12.47
N ALA A 90 14.22 -11.70 -13.67
CA ALA A 90 13.83 -12.34 -14.91
C ALA A 90 15.03 -12.60 -15.83
N PRO A 91 14.90 -13.50 -16.82
CA PRO A 91 15.98 -13.79 -17.77
C PRO A 91 16.28 -12.63 -18.73
N SER A 92 15.29 -11.76 -18.99
CA SER A 92 15.44 -10.60 -19.89
C SER A 92 14.50 -9.47 -19.49
N GLU A 93 14.84 -8.24 -19.90
CA GLU A 93 14.00 -7.05 -19.67
C GLU A 93 12.63 -7.16 -20.35
N PRO A 94 12.46 -7.65 -21.59
CA PRO A 94 11.14 -7.84 -22.18
C PRO A 94 10.24 -8.80 -21.39
N GLU A 95 10.77 -9.90 -20.88
CA GLU A 95 10.03 -10.83 -20.03
C GLU A 95 9.64 -10.18 -18.70
N ALA A 96 10.57 -9.47 -18.06
CA ALA A 96 10.29 -8.71 -16.84
C ALA A 96 9.22 -7.63 -17.05
N ALA A 97 9.32 -6.86 -18.14
CA ALA A 97 8.36 -5.80 -18.47
C ALA A 97 6.95 -6.37 -18.75
N GLY A 98 6.87 -7.52 -19.42
CA GLY A 98 5.61 -8.22 -19.64
C GLY A 98 4.94 -8.65 -18.32
N ALA A 99 5.69 -9.30 -17.44
CA ALA A 99 5.19 -9.74 -16.14
C ALA A 99 4.79 -8.56 -15.24
N ALA A 100 5.64 -7.53 -15.14
CA ALA A 100 5.33 -6.30 -14.40
C ALA A 100 4.08 -5.59 -14.98
N GLY A 101 3.92 -5.60 -16.31
CA GLY A 101 2.74 -5.06 -16.98
C GLY A 101 1.45 -5.73 -16.50
N MET A 102 1.43 -7.07 -16.45
CA MET A 102 0.28 -7.84 -15.97
C MET A 102 -0.02 -7.57 -14.49
N ALA A 103 1.02 -7.46 -13.64
CA ALA A 103 0.82 -7.12 -12.22
C ALA A 103 0.28 -5.68 -12.04
N PHE A 104 0.75 -4.70 -12.81
CA PHE A 104 0.18 -3.35 -12.80
C PHE A 104 -1.28 -3.33 -13.27
N ASP A 105 -1.64 -4.14 -14.25
CA ASP A 105 -3.02 -4.22 -14.74
C ASP A 105 -3.94 -4.87 -13.69
N GLU A 106 -3.45 -5.86 -12.94
CA GLU A 106 -4.18 -6.44 -11.81
C GLU A 106 -4.39 -5.41 -10.67
N ILE A 107 -3.37 -4.66 -10.30
CA ILE A 107 -3.48 -3.58 -9.30
C ILE A 107 -4.49 -2.53 -9.76
N ARG A 108 -4.49 -2.16 -11.05
CA ARG A 108 -5.49 -1.25 -11.63
C ARG A 108 -6.90 -1.82 -11.57
N ARG A 109 -7.06 -3.11 -11.84
CA ARG A 109 -8.35 -3.80 -11.72
C ARG A 109 -8.90 -3.70 -10.29
N ILE A 110 -8.03 -3.88 -9.29
CA ILE A 110 -8.37 -3.74 -7.87
C ILE A 110 -8.74 -2.29 -7.52
N GLU A 111 -8.01 -1.31 -8.04
CA GLU A 111 -8.35 0.11 -7.89
C GLU A 111 -9.77 0.42 -8.38
N LEU A 112 -10.19 -0.15 -9.53
CA LEU A 112 -11.54 0.00 -10.07
C LEU A 112 -12.62 -0.67 -9.21
N VAL A 113 -12.24 -1.58 -8.33
CA VAL A 113 -13.16 -2.18 -7.35
C VAL A 113 -13.24 -1.35 -6.07
N LEU A 114 -12.11 -0.92 -5.50
CA LEU A 114 -12.00 -0.43 -4.13
C LEU A 114 -11.99 1.09 -3.99
N SER A 115 -11.78 1.86 -5.08
CA SER A 115 -11.62 3.32 -5.00
C SER A 115 -12.88 4.02 -4.51
N ASP A 116 -12.72 4.87 -3.48
CA ASP A 116 -13.75 5.80 -2.98
C ASP A 116 -13.71 7.17 -3.67
N TYR A 117 -12.71 7.40 -4.54
CA TYR A 117 -12.57 8.61 -5.36
C TYR A 117 -13.21 8.47 -6.75
N ASN A 118 -13.22 7.24 -7.30
CA ASN A 118 -13.80 6.97 -8.60
C ASN A 118 -15.27 6.62 -8.47
N PRO A 119 -16.20 7.45 -8.98
CA PRO A 119 -17.64 7.17 -8.90
C PRO A 119 -18.07 5.89 -9.63
N ASP A 120 -17.26 5.41 -10.58
CA ASP A 120 -17.52 4.19 -11.34
C ASP A 120 -16.89 2.94 -10.72
N ALA A 121 -16.14 3.07 -9.62
CA ALA A 121 -15.63 1.94 -8.87
C ALA A 121 -16.78 1.09 -8.31
N GLU A 122 -16.55 -0.22 -8.20
CA GLU A 122 -17.59 -1.14 -7.74
C GLU A 122 -18.13 -0.78 -6.37
N ALA A 123 -17.26 -0.51 -5.40
CA ALA A 123 -17.63 -0.09 -4.05
C ALA A 123 -18.56 1.13 -4.09
N MET A 124 -18.21 2.16 -4.89
CA MET A 124 -19.03 3.37 -5.01
C MET A 124 -20.37 3.12 -5.70
N ARG A 125 -20.43 2.19 -6.66
CA ARG A 125 -21.70 1.83 -7.32
C ARG A 125 -22.62 1.10 -6.36
N VAL A 126 -22.10 0.10 -5.62
CA VAL A 126 -22.91 -0.72 -4.70
C VAL A 126 -23.52 0.12 -3.58
N MET A 127 -22.78 1.08 -3.03
CA MET A 127 -23.27 1.97 -1.97
C MET A 127 -24.42 2.91 -2.39
N ARG A 128 -24.57 3.16 -3.70
CA ARG A 128 -25.67 3.98 -4.23
C ARG A 128 -26.96 3.19 -4.47
N LEU A 129 -26.91 1.87 -4.29
CA LEU A 129 -28.07 1.01 -4.46
C LEU A 129 -29.01 1.09 -3.24
N ALA A 130 -30.24 0.61 -3.39
CA ALA A 130 -31.25 0.71 -2.35
C ALA A 130 -30.84 -0.01 -1.07
N PRO A 131 -30.86 0.65 0.10
CA PRO A 131 -30.58 0.01 1.38
C PRO A 131 -31.62 -1.07 1.70
N GLY A 132 -31.22 -2.03 2.53
CA GLY A 132 -32.07 -3.15 2.96
C GLY A 132 -32.19 -4.31 1.96
N LEU A 133 -31.64 -4.16 0.73
CA LEU A 133 -31.61 -5.22 -0.29
C LEU A 133 -30.22 -5.82 -0.42
N GLU A 134 -30.17 -7.11 -0.77
CA GLU A 134 -28.93 -7.78 -1.13
C GLU A 134 -28.50 -7.38 -2.56
N HIS A 135 -27.24 -6.99 -2.71
CA HIS A 135 -26.62 -6.60 -3.96
C HIS A 135 -25.43 -7.51 -4.28
N PRO A 136 -25.33 -8.07 -5.50
CA PRO A 136 -24.19 -8.89 -5.87
C PRO A 136 -22.91 -8.07 -5.94
N ILE A 137 -21.79 -8.69 -5.52
CA ILE A 137 -20.45 -8.10 -5.55
C ILE A 137 -19.44 -9.06 -6.16
N SER A 138 -18.32 -8.49 -6.65
CA SER A 138 -17.17 -9.26 -7.15
C SER A 138 -16.50 -10.08 -6.04
N GLY A 139 -15.72 -11.09 -6.44
CA GLY A 139 -14.86 -11.84 -5.51
C GLY A 139 -13.88 -10.93 -4.78
N THR A 140 -13.26 -9.98 -5.49
CA THR A 140 -12.31 -9.01 -4.93
C THR A 140 -12.94 -8.16 -3.81
N LEU A 141 -14.12 -7.57 -4.04
CA LEU A 141 -14.79 -6.79 -3.02
C LEU A 141 -15.21 -7.66 -1.82
N LEU A 142 -15.68 -8.88 -2.08
CA LEU A 142 -16.03 -9.83 -1.03
C LEU A 142 -14.81 -10.18 -0.15
N GLU A 143 -13.68 -10.54 -0.76
CA GLU A 143 -12.46 -10.91 -0.04
C GLU A 143 -11.98 -9.79 0.87
N VAL A 144 -11.87 -8.56 0.34
CA VAL A 144 -11.44 -7.41 1.14
C VAL A 144 -12.42 -7.12 2.28
N LEU A 145 -13.73 -7.22 2.04
CA LEU A 145 -14.74 -7.03 3.09
C LEU A 145 -14.68 -8.11 4.18
N LEU A 146 -14.36 -9.36 3.84
CA LEU A 146 -14.21 -10.44 4.83
C LEU A 146 -12.97 -10.21 5.70
N VAL A 147 -11.82 -9.85 5.11
CA VAL A 147 -10.63 -9.49 5.87
C VAL A 147 -10.88 -8.26 6.75
N ALA A 148 -11.52 -7.23 6.19
CA ALA A 148 -11.87 -6.01 6.93
C ALA A 148 -12.79 -6.31 8.13
N ARG A 149 -13.75 -7.23 7.99
CA ARG A 149 -14.62 -7.69 9.08
C ARG A 149 -13.82 -8.34 10.21
N ASP A 150 -12.90 -9.24 9.86
CA ASP A 150 -12.12 -9.97 10.86
C ASP A 150 -11.20 -9.02 11.64
N ILE A 151 -10.62 -8.04 10.97
CA ILE A 151 -9.84 -6.96 11.60
C ILE A 151 -10.72 -6.02 12.43
N HIS A 152 -11.91 -5.66 11.94
CA HIS A 152 -12.90 -4.88 12.70
C HIS A 152 -13.22 -5.53 14.05
N ILE A 153 -13.50 -6.82 14.04
CA ILE A 153 -13.79 -7.59 15.26
C ILE A 153 -12.57 -7.62 16.18
N ALA A 154 -11.40 -7.99 15.67
CA ALA A 154 -10.16 -8.09 16.46
C ALA A 154 -9.70 -6.76 17.05
N SER A 155 -10.02 -5.63 16.39
CA SER A 155 -9.64 -4.27 16.81
C SER A 155 -10.72 -3.55 17.63
N ALA A 156 -11.82 -4.24 17.99
CA ALA A 156 -12.97 -3.64 18.67
C ALA A 156 -13.47 -2.35 17.98
N GLY A 157 -13.57 -2.37 16.65
CA GLY A 157 -14.06 -1.28 15.83
C GLY A 157 -13.05 -0.15 15.56
N ALA A 158 -11.79 -0.29 15.95
CA ALA A 158 -10.76 0.69 15.60
C ALA A 158 -10.40 0.67 14.11
N PHE A 159 -10.71 -0.40 13.41
CA PHE A 159 -10.75 -0.49 11.96
C PHE A 159 -12.19 -0.71 11.50
N ASP A 160 -12.69 0.16 10.62
CA ASP A 160 -14.03 0.04 10.06
C ASP A 160 -14.05 0.60 8.63
N PRO A 161 -14.22 -0.22 7.60
CA PRO A 161 -14.26 0.27 6.22
C PRO A 161 -15.51 1.10 5.91
N THR A 162 -16.51 1.16 6.80
CA THR A 162 -17.69 2.03 6.63
C THR A 162 -17.41 3.48 7.04
N VAL A 163 -16.18 3.80 7.46
CA VAL A 163 -15.71 5.12 7.91
C VAL A 163 -15.81 6.22 6.84
N GLY A 164 -16.15 5.85 5.60
CA GLY A 164 -16.14 6.74 4.44
C GLY A 164 -16.99 8.02 4.59
N ALA A 165 -18.10 7.96 5.32
CA ALA A 165 -18.90 9.15 5.60
C ALA A 165 -18.10 10.21 6.39
N TYR A 166 -17.27 9.79 7.35
CA TYR A 166 -16.37 10.68 8.06
C TYR A 166 -15.21 11.16 7.19
N THR A 167 -14.56 10.26 6.44
CA THR A 167 -13.40 10.65 5.61
C THR A 167 -13.81 11.64 4.52
N HIS A 168 -14.99 11.47 3.90
CA HIS A 168 -15.52 12.43 2.93
C HIS A 168 -15.84 13.78 3.58
N LEU A 169 -16.40 13.77 4.79
CA LEU A 169 -16.70 14.99 5.56
C LEU A 169 -15.42 15.77 5.90
N TRP A 170 -14.38 15.08 6.39
CA TRP A 170 -13.08 15.69 6.69
C TRP A 170 -12.40 16.25 5.44
N ARG A 171 -12.40 15.49 4.33
CA ARG A 171 -11.85 15.95 3.05
C ARG A 171 -12.58 17.20 2.53
N ALA A 172 -13.91 17.28 2.73
CA ALA A 172 -14.70 18.44 2.33
C ALA A 172 -14.39 19.67 3.20
N ALA A 173 -14.31 19.49 4.51
CA ALA A 173 -14.00 20.56 5.46
C ALA A 173 -12.57 21.12 5.21
N ALA A 174 -11.60 20.23 5.01
CA ALA A 174 -10.20 20.62 4.74
C ALA A 174 -10.03 21.48 3.49
N ARG A 175 -10.77 21.21 2.41
CA ARG A 175 -10.73 22.07 1.20
C ARG A 175 -11.16 23.52 1.48
N ASN A 176 -11.90 23.75 2.55
CA ASN A 176 -12.35 25.08 2.99
C ASN A 176 -11.53 25.62 4.17
N GLY A 177 -10.41 24.96 4.55
CA GLY A 177 -9.61 25.34 5.73
C GLY A 177 -10.36 25.21 7.05
N GLN A 178 -11.33 24.31 7.14
CA GLN A 178 -12.20 24.10 8.29
C GLN A 178 -12.09 22.68 8.83
N VAL A 179 -12.59 22.46 10.04
CA VAL A 179 -12.87 21.11 10.58
C VAL A 179 -14.37 20.85 10.55
N PRO A 180 -14.81 19.58 10.52
CA PRO A 180 -16.22 19.25 10.57
C PRO A 180 -16.91 19.80 11.83
N THR A 181 -18.10 20.36 11.69
CA THR A 181 -18.90 20.75 12.84
C THR A 181 -19.43 19.53 13.60
N ARG A 182 -19.71 19.68 14.88
CA ARG A 182 -20.31 18.61 15.70
C ARG A 182 -21.57 18.05 15.05
N GLN A 183 -22.45 18.91 14.57
CA GLN A 183 -23.71 18.51 13.91
C GLN A 183 -23.42 17.67 12.64
N ALA A 184 -22.40 18.04 11.84
CA ALA A 184 -22.03 17.27 10.65
C ALA A 184 -21.45 15.91 11.02
N LEU A 185 -20.66 15.82 12.09
CA LEU A 185 -20.16 14.56 12.63
C LEU A 185 -21.29 13.66 13.13
N ASP A 186 -22.28 14.20 13.83
CA ASP A 186 -23.45 13.44 14.32
C ASP A 186 -24.27 12.87 13.15
N VAL A 187 -24.43 13.63 12.05
CA VAL A 187 -25.08 13.14 10.83
C VAL A 187 -24.26 12.01 10.18
N ALA A 188 -22.95 12.19 10.06
CA ALA A 188 -22.07 11.16 9.49
C ALA A 188 -22.03 9.89 10.34
N GLN A 189 -22.08 10.01 11.67
CA GLN A 189 -22.12 8.88 12.60
C GLN A 189 -23.29 7.93 12.32
N ALA A 190 -24.44 8.46 11.94
CA ALA A 190 -25.61 7.64 11.59
C ALA A 190 -25.38 6.76 10.33
N GLN A 191 -24.34 7.02 9.55
CA GLN A 191 -23.99 6.32 8.31
C GLN A 191 -22.77 5.40 8.47
N VAL A 192 -22.13 5.37 9.64
CA VAL A 192 -20.95 4.57 9.95
C VAL A 192 -21.34 3.43 10.88
N GLY A 193 -20.70 2.29 10.72
CA GLY A 193 -20.83 1.11 11.59
C GLY A 193 -20.92 -0.18 10.79
N PHE A 194 -19.94 -1.05 10.99
CA PHE A 194 -19.84 -2.35 10.31
C PHE A 194 -21.06 -3.25 10.59
N ASP A 195 -21.69 -3.11 11.76
CA ASP A 195 -22.91 -3.87 12.15
C ASP A 195 -24.11 -3.59 11.22
N HIS A 196 -24.04 -2.50 10.41
CA HIS A 196 -25.07 -2.16 9.41
C HIS A 196 -24.73 -2.67 8.01
N LEU A 197 -23.65 -3.47 7.89
CA LEU A 197 -23.22 -4.11 6.66
C LEU A 197 -23.34 -5.64 6.81
N THR A 198 -24.29 -6.25 6.12
CA THR A 198 -24.41 -7.71 6.07
C THR A 198 -23.69 -8.24 4.84
N ILE A 199 -22.76 -9.18 5.04
CA ILE A 199 -22.01 -9.85 3.97
C ILE A 199 -22.49 -11.30 3.90
N ASN A 200 -22.85 -11.75 2.69
CA ASN A 200 -23.22 -13.15 2.43
C ASN A 200 -22.17 -13.80 1.50
N PRO A 201 -21.19 -14.55 2.04
CA PRO A 201 -20.12 -15.13 1.23
C PRO A 201 -20.62 -16.17 0.23
N LEU A 202 -21.67 -16.94 0.57
CA LEU A 202 -22.19 -18.00 -0.28
C LEU A 202 -22.89 -17.45 -1.53
N ARG A 203 -23.60 -16.33 -1.39
CA ARG A 203 -24.28 -15.65 -2.50
C ARG A 203 -23.44 -14.58 -3.18
N ARG A 204 -22.29 -14.23 -2.57
CA ARG A 204 -21.47 -13.09 -2.96
C ARG A 204 -22.30 -11.80 -3.03
N THR A 205 -23.01 -11.49 -1.94
CA THR A 205 -23.83 -10.29 -1.84
C THR A 205 -23.50 -9.50 -0.59
N VAL A 206 -23.78 -8.18 -0.67
CA VAL A 206 -23.79 -7.27 0.49
C VAL A 206 -25.15 -6.62 0.62
N ARG A 207 -25.51 -6.26 1.86
CA ARG A 207 -26.69 -5.43 2.16
C ARG A 207 -26.26 -4.33 3.12
N PHE A 208 -26.60 -3.11 2.77
CA PHE A 208 -26.45 -1.94 3.63
C PHE A 208 -27.78 -1.66 4.30
N ASP A 209 -27.83 -1.63 5.63
CA ASP A 209 -29.08 -1.44 6.38
C ASP A 209 -29.43 0.05 6.55
N ARG A 210 -28.47 0.95 6.24
CA ARG A 210 -28.65 2.39 6.36
C ARG A 210 -28.35 3.12 5.04
N PRO A 211 -29.14 4.15 4.70
CA PRO A 211 -28.84 5.00 3.54
C PRO A 211 -27.61 5.87 3.82
N GLY A 212 -26.82 6.15 2.77
CA GLY A 212 -25.67 7.04 2.84
C GLY A 212 -24.40 6.44 3.45
N MET A 213 -24.38 5.12 3.75
CA MET A 213 -23.14 4.45 4.12
C MET A 213 -22.11 4.56 2.99
N ILE A 214 -20.85 4.77 3.36
CA ILE A 214 -19.73 4.90 2.40
C ILE A 214 -18.59 4.00 2.85
N LEU A 215 -18.14 3.12 1.93
CA LEU A 215 -16.96 2.28 2.14
C LEU A 215 -15.69 3.07 1.79
N ASP A 216 -14.69 2.99 2.64
CA ASP A 216 -13.34 3.52 2.44
C ASP A 216 -12.33 2.41 2.76
N PHE A 217 -11.57 2.02 1.74
CA PHE A 217 -10.55 0.97 1.84
C PHE A 217 -9.13 1.54 1.94
N GLY A 218 -8.99 2.82 2.29
CA GLY A 218 -7.69 3.50 2.36
C GLY A 218 -6.67 2.85 3.30
N GLY A 219 -7.14 2.14 4.33
CA GLY A 219 -6.29 1.47 5.32
C GLY A 219 -6.09 -0.04 5.09
N ILE A 220 -6.45 -0.58 3.91
CA ILE A 220 -6.28 -2.00 3.57
C ILE A 220 -6.04 -2.23 2.08
N GLY A 221 -6.49 -1.30 1.25
CA GLY A 221 -6.57 -1.51 -0.21
C GLY A 221 -5.22 -1.56 -0.89
N LYS A 222 -4.22 -0.80 -0.43
CA LYS A 222 -2.88 -0.81 -1.00
C LYS A 222 -2.16 -2.11 -0.67
N GLY A 223 -2.27 -2.57 0.58
CA GLY A 223 -1.75 -3.86 1.00
C GLY A 223 -2.35 -5.02 0.19
N TYR A 224 -3.68 -5.02 0.01
CA TYR A 224 -4.36 -6.03 -0.79
C TYR A 224 -3.91 -6.03 -2.25
N ALA A 225 -3.75 -4.86 -2.86
CA ALA A 225 -3.29 -4.75 -4.22
C ALA A 225 -1.83 -5.22 -4.41
N ALA A 226 -0.95 -4.90 -3.45
CA ALA A 226 0.43 -5.38 -3.45
C ALA A 226 0.50 -6.92 -3.32
N GLN A 227 -0.30 -7.50 -2.42
CA GLN A 227 -0.39 -8.94 -2.23
C GLN A 227 -0.89 -9.63 -3.51
N ALA A 228 -2.01 -9.19 -4.07
CA ALA A 228 -2.56 -9.77 -5.29
C ALA A 228 -1.58 -9.70 -6.48
N GLY A 229 -0.86 -8.57 -6.61
CA GLY A 229 0.17 -8.43 -7.63
C GLY A 229 1.34 -9.41 -7.46
N ILE A 230 1.80 -9.66 -6.25
CA ILE A 230 2.86 -10.68 -5.97
C ILE A 230 2.34 -12.10 -6.22
N GLU A 231 1.10 -12.40 -5.86
CA GLU A 231 0.48 -13.69 -6.12
C GLU A 231 0.42 -13.96 -7.63
N LEU A 232 -0.02 -12.99 -8.43
CA LEU A 232 0.00 -13.08 -9.89
C LEU A 232 1.43 -13.30 -10.44
N LEU A 233 2.42 -12.53 -9.97
CA LEU A 233 3.81 -12.72 -10.40
C LEU A 233 4.31 -14.13 -10.06
N ARG A 234 3.93 -14.66 -8.91
CA ARG A 234 4.27 -16.01 -8.46
C ARG A 234 3.65 -17.09 -9.36
N GLU A 235 2.39 -16.91 -9.75
CA GLU A 235 1.67 -17.78 -10.71
C GLU A 235 2.33 -17.77 -12.10
N LEU A 236 2.84 -16.61 -12.53
CA LEU A 236 3.60 -16.45 -13.77
C LEU A 236 5.03 -17.02 -13.70
N GLY A 237 5.46 -17.51 -12.52
CA GLY A 237 6.80 -18.09 -12.31
C GLY A 237 7.85 -17.09 -11.78
N TYR A 238 7.51 -15.82 -11.57
CA TYR A 238 8.42 -14.78 -11.07
C TYR A 238 8.33 -14.67 -9.54
N ARG A 239 8.91 -15.65 -8.84
CA ARG A 239 8.81 -15.75 -7.37
C ARG A 239 9.69 -14.73 -6.63
N VAL A 240 10.84 -14.35 -7.22
CA VAL A 240 11.74 -13.33 -6.66
C VAL A 240 11.24 -11.96 -7.14
N ALA A 241 10.32 -11.40 -6.38
CA ALA A 241 9.70 -10.12 -6.69
C ALA A 241 9.37 -9.33 -5.42
N CYS A 242 9.22 -8.02 -5.56
CA CYS A 242 8.77 -7.11 -4.52
C CYS A 242 7.84 -6.08 -5.16
N ILE A 243 6.70 -5.81 -4.53
CA ILE A 243 5.80 -4.71 -4.91
C ILE A 243 5.75 -3.71 -3.76
N ASP A 244 5.98 -2.43 -4.09
CA ASP A 244 5.90 -1.28 -3.19
C ASP A 244 4.76 -0.36 -3.65
N MET A 245 3.74 -0.24 -2.82
CA MET A 245 2.57 0.63 -3.02
C MET A 245 2.67 1.91 -2.18
N GLY A 246 3.78 2.66 -2.36
CA GLY A 246 3.99 3.91 -1.62
C GLY A 246 4.32 3.69 -0.14
N GLY A 247 5.11 2.66 0.15
CA GLY A 247 5.54 2.28 1.49
C GLY A 247 4.84 1.03 2.05
N ASP A 248 3.79 0.54 1.41
CA ASP A 248 3.20 -0.75 1.73
C ASP A 248 3.78 -1.80 0.77
N LEU A 249 4.55 -2.72 1.34
CA LEU A 249 5.36 -3.68 0.62
C LEU A 249 4.78 -5.08 0.71
N GLN A 250 4.72 -5.79 -0.42
CA GLN A 250 4.64 -7.25 -0.40
C GLN A 250 5.92 -7.83 -0.98
N LEU A 251 6.59 -8.66 -0.20
CA LEU A 251 7.84 -9.32 -0.56
C LEU A 251 7.59 -10.76 -0.99
N GLY A 252 8.21 -11.17 -2.10
CA GLY A 252 8.28 -12.56 -2.55
C GLY A 252 9.51 -13.29 -2.00
N ASP A 253 9.98 -14.30 -2.75
CA ASP A 253 11.16 -15.08 -2.39
C ASP A 253 12.42 -14.20 -2.27
N PRO A 254 13.45 -14.65 -1.53
CA PRO A 254 14.69 -13.89 -1.37
C PRO A 254 15.37 -13.60 -2.71
N PRO A 255 15.98 -12.41 -2.89
CA PRO A 255 16.78 -12.10 -4.04
C PRO A 255 17.96 -13.06 -4.23
N SER A 256 18.33 -13.35 -5.48
CA SER A 256 19.44 -14.27 -5.81
C SER A 256 20.78 -13.83 -5.20
N ASP A 257 21.01 -12.52 -5.09
CA ASP A 257 22.20 -11.90 -4.51
C ASP A 257 22.11 -11.66 -2.99
N SER A 258 20.93 -11.93 -2.39
CA SER A 258 20.66 -11.72 -0.96
C SER A 258 19.81 -12.86 -0.38
N PRO A 259 20.39 -14.05 -0.14
CA PRO A 259 19.64 -15.21 0.38
C PRO A 259 18.98 -14.98 1.73
N ARG A 260 19.40 -13.95 2.48
CA ARG A 260 18.78 -13.54 3.75
C ARG A 260 17.43 -12.85 3.56
N GLY A 261 17.10 -12.41 2.35
CA GLY A 261 15.88 -11.68 2.02
C GLY A 261 16.13 -10.28 1.45
N TRP A 262 15.06 -9.58 1.19
CA TRP A 262 15.02 -8.18 0.79
C TRP A 262 15.47 -7.28 1.94
N ARG A 263 16.39 -6.35 1.67
CA ARG A 263 16.82 -5.38 2.67
C ARG A 263 15.78 -4.28 2.82
N VAL A 264 15.19 -4.18 4.00
CA VAL A 264 14.18 -3.17 4.35
C VAL A 264 14.64 -2.37 5.55
N GLU A 265 14.37 -1.06 5.55
CA GLU A 265 14.61 -0.19 6.70
C GLU A 265 13.30 0.11 7.41
N ILE A 266 13.21 -0.24 8.68
CA ILE A 266 12.04 -0.03 9.54
C ILE A 266 12.30 1.17 10.44
N ILE A 267 11.36 2.12 10.48
CA ILE A 267 11.41 3.25 11.41
C ILE A 267 11.14 2.72 12.81
N THR A 268 12.09 2.93 13.74
CA THR A 268 12.00 2.45 15.13
C THR A 268 12.00 3.56 16.16
N GLY A 269 12.20 4.80 15.72
CA GLY A 269 12.23 5.97 16.59
C GLY A 269 12.31 7.25 15.77
N ILE A 270 12.39 8.40 16.46
CA ILE A 270 12.64 9.69 15.81
C ILE A 270 14.04 9.63 15.20
N ASP A 271 14.13 9.76 13.87
CA ASP A 271 15.37 9.68 13.09
C ASP A 271 16.17 8.37 13.29
N GLN A 272 15.51 7.31 13.74
CA GLN A 272 16.10 6.00 13.93
C GLN A 272 15.45 4.98 13.01
N THR A 273 16.29 4.23 12.28
CA THR A 273 15.86 3.10 11.45
C THR A 273 16.63 1.84 11.83
N ARG A 274 16.00 0.69 11.62
CA ARG A 274 16.61 -0.62 11.77
C ARG A 274 16.53 -1.37 10.47
N THR A 275 17.68 -1.84 9.96
CA THR A 275 17.72 -2.73 8.80
C THR A 275 17.22 -4.12 9.17
N ARG A 276 16.29 -4.65 8.37
CA ARG A 276 15.79 -6.02 8.41
C ARG A 276 16.01 -6.67 7.05
N TYR A 277 16.15 -7.99 7.03
CA TYR A 277 16.17 -8.82 5.84
C TYR A 277 14.96 -9.73 5.91
N LEU A 278 14.00 -9.53 5.00
CA LEU A 278 12.69 -10.14 5.04
C LEU A 278 12.33 -10.74 3.68
N HIS A 279 11.50 -11.76 3.67
CA HIS A 279 10.96 -12.38 2.45
C HIS A 279 9.61 -13.02 2.73
N ASN A 280 8.79 -13.21 1.70
CA ASN A 280 7.46 -13.81 1.79
C ASN A 280 6.62 -13.21 2.92
N THR A 281 6.61 -11.87 3.02
CA THR A 281 5.95 -11.13 4.09
C THR A 281 5.48 -9.77 3.58
N GLY A 282 4.47 -9.23 4.24
CA GLY A 282 3.96 -7.88 4.05
C GLY A 282 4.53 -6.90 5.06
N ILE A 283 4.70 -5.65 4.66
CA ILE A 283 5.12 -4.55 5.52
C ILE A 283 4.30 -3.33 5.16
N ALA A 284 3.73 -2.66 6.14
CA ALA A 284 3.04 -1.40 5.91
C ALA A 284 3.37 -0.38 6.99
N THR A 285 3.34 0.89 6.62
CA THR A 285 3.50 1.97 7.58
C THR A 285 2.35 2.95 7.43
N SER A 286 1.53 3.04 8.46
CA SER A 286 0.48 4.04 8.59
C SER A 286 0.97 5.17 9.49
N GLY A 287 0.79 6.42 9.06
CA GLY A 287 1.21 7.56 9.85
C GLY A 287 0.70 8.88 9.30
N ASP A 288 0.70 9.90 10.14
CA ASP A 288 0.15 11.21 9.85
C ASP A 288 1.22 12.29 9.59
N LEU A 289 2.46 11.88 9.35
CA LEU A 289 3.58 12.81 9.18
C LEU A 289 3.39 13.76 7.99
N GLU A 290 2.68 13.33 6.94
CA GLU A 290 2.53 14.08 5.69
C GLU A 290 1.12 14.63 5.45
N ARG A 291 0.08 14.07 6.09
CA ARG A 291 -1.32 14.44 5.83
C ARG A 291 -2.06 14.70 7.12
N TYR A 292 -2.26 15.97 7.43
CA TYR A 292 -3.01 16.42 8.57
C TYR A 292 -3.76 17.72 8.27
N TYR A 293 -4.69 18.07 9.14
CA TYR A 293 -5.42 19.33 9.14
C TYR A 293 -5.13 20.07 10.44
N GLU A 294 -4.95 21.37 10.38
CA GLU A 294 -4.73 22.20 11.56
C GLU A 294 -5.85 23.22 11.68
N HIS A 295 -6.44 23.30 12.86
CA HIS A 295 -7.51 24.26 13.16
C HIS A 295 -7.41 24.69 14.62
N GLU A 296 -7.36 26.02 14.85
CA GLU A 296 -7.25 26.61 16.19
C GLU A 296 -6.11 26.02 17.05
N GLY A 297 -4.97 25.73 16.43
CA GLY A 297 -3.79 25.13 17.09
C GLY A 297 -3.94 23.64 17.41
N VAL A 298 -5.03 23.00 17.00
CA VAL A 298 -5.20 21.54 17.12
C VAL A 298 -4.92 20.89 15.79
N ARG A 299 -4.06 19.89 15.79
CA ARG A 299 -3.71 19.07 14.64
C ARG A 299 -4.59 17.83 14.59
N TYR A 300 -5.18 17.54 13.43
CA TYR A 300 -5.99 16.36 13.16
C TYR A 300 -5.37 15.57 12.01
N SER A 301 -5.02 14.32 12.23
CA SER A 301 -4.57 13.39 11.21
C SER A 301 -5.65 13.15 10.15
N HIS A 302 -5.22 12.74 8.95
CA HIS A 302 -6.14 12.18 7.95
C HIS A 302 -6.66 10.77 8.36
N ILE A 303 -6.01 10.13 9.34
CA ILE A 303 -6.44 8.85 9.93
C ILE A 303 -7.52 9.16 10.96
N ILE A 304 -8.72 8.65 10.73
CA ILE A 304 -9.90 8.93 11.53
C ILE A 304 -10.19 7.72 12.42
N ASP A 305 -10.46 7.98 13.70
CA ASP A 305 -11.00 6.94 14.59
C ASP A 305 -12.48 6.73 14.26
N PRO A 306 -12.88 5.54 13.75
CA PRO A 306 -14.26 5.26 13.37
C PRO A 306 -15.26 5.39 14.52
N ARG A 307 -14.80 5.23 15.76
CA ARG A 307 -15.62 5.26 16.97
C ARG A 307 -16.00 6.68 17.38
N THR A 308 -15.22 7.67 16.98
CA THR A 308 -15.42 9.08 17.36
C THR A 308 -15.71 10.00 16.17
N GLY A 309 -15.30 9.59 14.97
CA GLY A 309 -15.34 10.40 13.76
C GLY A 309 -14.28 11.50 13.71
N LEU A 310 -13.34 11.53 14.66
CA LEU A 310 -12.28 12.53 14.74
C LEU A 310 -10.96 12.00 14.20
N GLY A 311 -10.22 12.87 13.53
CA GLY A 311 -8.82 12.61 13.20
C GLY A 311 -7.98 12.48 14.46
N ILE A 312 -6.98 11.59 14.45
CA ILE A 312 -6.06 11.42 15.57
C ILE A 312 -5.26 12.70 15.75
N THR A 313 -5.10 13.16 16.98
CA THR A 313 -4.37 14.40 17.30
C THR A 313 -2.90 14.16 17.64
N GLU A 314 -2.53 12.95 18.03
CA GLU A 314 -1.14 12.58 18.29
C GLU A 314 -0.40 12.25 16.99
N ARG A 315 0.89 12.65 16.92
CA ARG A 315 1.75 12.34 15.76
C ARG A 315 2.28 10.91 15.89
N ARG A 316 1.63 9.99 15.21
CA ARG A 316 1.96 8.55 15.28
C ARG A 316 2.42 8.02 13.92
N ALA A 317 3.41 7.13 13.94
CA ALA A 317 3.76 6.28 12.81
C ALA A 317 3.79 4.82 13.29
N ALA A 318 2.92 4.00 12.76
CA ALA A 318 2.85 2.57 13.06
C ALA A 318 3.38 1.77 11.87
N THR A 319 4.44 0.98 12.10
CA THR A 319 4.94 0.03 11.10
C THR A 319 4.61 -1.38 11.55
N VAL A 320 4.01 -2.16 10.65
CA VAL A 320 3.65 -3.56 10.89
C VAL A 320 4.32 -4.44 9.85
N ILE A 321 4.91 -5.54 10.31
CA ILE A 321 5.36 -6.68 9.51
C ILE A 321 4.38 -7.81 9.79
N ALA A 322 3.76 -8.38 8.75
CA ALA A 322 2.77 -9.44 8.87
C ALA A 322 2.96 -10.49 7.76
N PRO A 323 2.31 -11.66 7.81
CA PRO A 323 2.42 -12.67 6.77
C PRO A 323 2.13 -12.15 5.36
N ASP A 324 1.25 -11.17 5.22
CA ASP A 324 0.93 -10.49 3.96
C ASP A 324 0.68 -8.99 4.15
N ALA A 325 0.71 -8.25 3.04
CA ALA A 325 0.58 -6.79 3.04
C ALA A 325 -0.84 -6.33 3.36
N THR A 326 -1.87 -7.13 3.09
CA THR A 326 -3.27 -6.80 3.41
C THR A 326 -3.44 -6.66 4.92
N ILE A 327 -2.95 -7.65 5.66
CA ILE A 327 -2.97 -7.64 7.14
C ILE A 327 -2.05 -6.55 7.68
N ALA A 328 -0.85 -6.38 7.10
CA ALA A 328 0.08 -5.35 7.54
C ALA A 328 -0.52 -3.93 7.43
N ASP A 329 -1.14 -3.56 6.29
CA ASP A 329 -1.75 -2.25 6.03
C ASP A 329 -2.91 -1.98 7.02
N ALA A 330 -3.80 -2.95 7.18
CA ALA A 330 -4.93 -2.81 8.09
C ALA A 330 -4.51 -2.71 9.56
N LEU A 331 -3.58 -3.55 10.02
CA LEU A 331 -3.07 -3.48 11.40
C LEU A 331 -2.27 -2.20 11.65
N ALA A 332 -1.50 -1.68 10.68
CA ALA A 332 -0.82 -0.40 10.80
C ALA A 332 -1.84 0.74 11.02
N SER A 333 -2.98 0.71 10.31
CA SER A 333 -4.09 1.64 10.52
C SER A 333 -4.70 1.51 11.91
N VAL A 334 -4.98 0.27 12.38
CA VAL A 334 -5.48 0.00 13.75
C VAL A 334 -4.56 0.57 14.82
N ILE A 335 -3.25 0.32 14.70
CA ILE A 335 -2.28 0.76 15.70
C ILE A 335 -2.12 2.28 15.68
N SER A 336 -2.18 2.90 14.51
CA SER A 336 -2.23 4.37 14.40
C SER A 336 -3.43 4.95 15.13
N VAL A 337 -4.62 4.32 15.02
CA VAL A 337 -5.83 4.74 15.72
C VAL A 337 -5.73 4.50 17.22
N THR A 338 -5.33 3.30 17.65
CA THR A 338 -5.38 2.91 19.05
C THR A 338 -4.17 3.36 19.87
N GLY A 339 -3.01 3.52 19.24
CA GLY A 339 -1.73 3.71 19.93
C GLY A 339 -1.25 2.48 20.70
N LYS A 340 -1.76 1.28 20.40
CA LYS A 340 -1.51 0.05 21.17
C LYS A 340 -0.88 -1.04 20.29
N PRO A 341 0.45 -1.04 20.09
CA PRO A 341 1.11 -2.03 19.23
C PRO A 341 1.07 -3.47 19.80
N ASN A 342 0.84 -3.63 21.11
CA ASN A 342 0.78 -4.92 21.80
C ASN A 342 -0.59 -5.17 22.38
N ASP A 343 -1.68 -4.78 21.70
CA ASP A 343 -3.03 -5.10 22.13
C ASP A 343 -3.21 -6.62 22.17
N PRO A 344 -3.64 -7.23 23.32
CA PRO A 344 -3.73 -8.67 23.46
C PRO A 344 -4.66 -9.35 22.44
N GLN A 345 -5.76 -8.70 22.05
CA GLN A 345 -6.69 -9.25 21.07
C GLN A 345 -6.06 -9.30 19.67
N LEU A 346 -5.31 -8.26 19.29
CA LEU A 346 -4.59 -8.23 18.02
C LEU A 346 -3.46 -9.26 17.98
N VAL A 347 -2.70 -9.40 19.07
CA VAL A 347 -1.62 -10.39 19.18
C VAL A 347 -2.16 -11.82 19.10
N GLU A 348 -3.30 -12.08 19.72
CA GLU A 348 -3.98 -13.39 19.66
C GLU A 348 -4.53 -13.68 18.26
N ALA A 349 -5.18 -12.71 17.63
CA ALA A 349 -5.78 -12.86 16.30
C ALA A 349 -4.72 -12.94 15.18
N TYR A 350 -3.58 -12.25 15.34
CA TYR A 350 -2.51 -12.15 14.34
C TYR A 350 -1.13 -12.45 14.94
N PRO A 351 -0.87 -13.70 15.39
CA PRO A 351 0.33 -14.06 16.16
C PRO A 351 1.65 -13.93 15.38
N GLY A 352 1.57 -13.82 14.04
CA GLY A 352 2.74 -13.58 13.18
C GLY A 352 3.05 -12.12 12.89
N ALA A 353 2.28 -11.17 13.45
CA ALA A 353 2.50 -9.75 13.20
C ALA A 353 3.48 -9.14 14.22
N GLU A 354 4.49 -8.42 13.71
CA GLU A 354 5.41 -7.59 14.51
C GLU A 354 5.02 -6.12 14.33
N CYS A 355 4.77 -5.41 15.42
CA CYS A 355 4.30 -4.03 15.38
C CYS A 355 5.29 -3.08 16.04
N THR A 356 5.57 -1.96 15.40
CA THR A 356 6.39 -0.85 15.94
C THR A 356 5.58 0.43 15.88
N LEU A 357 5.50 1.16 16.99
CA LEU A 357 4.85 2.47 17.07
C LEU A 357 5.87 3.51 17.47
N VAL A 358 5.94 4.58 16.69
CA VAL A 358 6.70 5.79 17.00
C VAL A 358 5.73 6.93 17.24
N VAL A 359 5.85 7.59 18.39
CA VAL A 359 5.07 8.79 18.74
C VAL A 359 6.03 9.96 18.76
N ARG A 360 5.71 11.04 18.06
CA ARG A 360 6.51 12.27 18.03
C ARG A 360 5.85 13.34 18.91
N PRO A 361 6.62 14.13 19.66
CA PRO A 361 6.11 15.31 20.34
C PRO A 361 5.46 16.29 19.36
N LEU A 362 4.50 17.08 19.83
CA LEU A 362 3.84 18.10 19.01
C LEU A 362 4.72 19.36 18.81
N ASP A 363 5.75 19.56 19.64
CA ASP A 363 6.56 20.77 19.72
C ASP A 363 7.85 20.76 18.87
N ASP A 364 8.05 19.74 18.03
CA ASP A 364 9.27 19.55 17.21
C ASP A 364 9.08 20.03 15.74
N ASP A 365 8.51 21.23 15.50
CA ASP A 365 8.51 21.89 14.18
C ASP A 365 9.56 23.00 14.10
#